data_185a06ec384979a51623bbd6edb8f934
#
_entry.id   185a06ec384979a51623bbd6edb8f934
#
_cell.length_a   1.000
_cell.length_b   1.000
_cell.length_c   1.000
_cell.angle_alpha   90.00
_cell.angle_beta   90.00
_cell.angle_gamma   90.00
#
_symmetry.space_group_name_H-M   'P 1'
#
loop_
_entity.id
_entity.type
_entity.pdbx_description
1 polymer ?
#
loop_
_entity_poly.entity_id
_entity_poly.type
_entity_poly.pdbx_seq_one_letter_code
_entity_poly.pdbx_strand_id
1 'polypeptide(L)' 'MTDIEDVLIEMAKAADPVDAIRHLVLAHGGTWTDAENATGLFEVQLAGLVGIGPSAATAVDDWLQQAKKTLG' A
#
# COMPACT_ATOMS: atom_id res chain seq x y z
N MET A 1 2.35 -15.87 4.22
CA MET A 1 1.16 -15.08 3.80
C MET A 1 1.22 -13.71 4.45
N THR A 2 1.02 -12.64 3.67
CA THR A 2 1.08 -11.29 4.21
C THR A 2 -0.18 -10.95 4.97
N ASP A 3 -0.03 -10.57 6.23
CA ASP A 3 -1.13 -10.16 7.09
C ASP A 3 -1.12 -8.64 7.19
N ILE A 4 -2.30 -8.02 7.15
CA ILE A 4 -2.45 -6.57 7.27
C ILE A 4 -1.79 -6.07 8.56
N GLU A 5 -1.98 -6.79 9.66
CA GLU A 5 -1.38 -6.42 10.94
C GLU A 5 0.14 -6.38 10.87
N ASP A 6 0.75 -7.40 10.25
CA ASP A 6 2.20 -7.45 10.08
C ASP A 6 2.71 -6.28 9.23
N VAL A 7 1.98 -5.94 8.18
CA VAL A 7 2.32 -4.80 7.32
C VAL A 7 2.31 -3.51 8.13
N LEU A 8 1.28 -3.31 8.95
CA LEU A 8 1.17 -2.09 9.76
C LEU A 8 2.29 -1.99 10.80
N ILE A 9 2.69 -3.12 11.38
CA ILE A 9 3.81 -3.17 12.33
C ILE A 9 5.10 -2.77 11.63
N GLU A 10 5.37 -3.31 10.46
CA GLU A 10 6.58 -2.97 9.71
C GLU A 10 6.58 -1.50 9.29
N MET A 11 5.43 -0.97 8.90
CA MET A 11 5.32 0.44 8.53
C MET A 11 5.55 1.37 9.72
N ALA A 12 5.10 0.97 10.91
CA ALA A 12 5.31 1.77 12.12
C ALA A 12 6.80 1.90 12.47
N LYS A 13 7.62 0.94 12.06
CA LYS A 13 9.06 0.97 12.29
C LYS A 13 9.81 1.77 11.23
N ALA A 14 9.19 2.02 10.09
CA ALA A 14 9.86 2.65 8.95
C ALA A 14 9.83 4.17 9.06
N ALA A 15 10.90 4.81 8.63
CA ALA A 15 10.96 6.26 8.56
C ALA A 15 10.09 6.81 7.42
N ASP A 16 9.93 6.03 6.35
CA ASP A 16 9.14 6.40 5.19
C ASP A 16 8.11 5.31 4.90
N PRO A 17 6.81 5.55 5.18
CA PRO A 17 5.78 4.55 4.95
C PRO A 17 5.58 4.19 3.48
N VAL A 18 5.81 5.12 2.57
CA VAL A 18 5.70 4.84 1.13
C VAL A 18 6.76 3.83 0.71
N ASP A 19 8.00 4.03 1.13
CA ASP A 19 9.09 3.13 0.83
C ASP A 19 8.89 1.75 1.48
N ALA A 20 8.40 1.74 2.71
CA ALA A 20 8.13 0.51 3.44
C ALA A 20 7.07 -0.35 2.71
N ILE A 21 5.97 0.25 2.30
CA ILE A 21 4.92 -0.47 1.58
C ILE A 21 5.43 -0.96 0.21
N ARG A 22 6.21 -0.15 -0.46
CA ARG A 22 6.80 -0.53 -1.74
C ARG A 22 7.64 -1.81 -1.60
N HIS A 23 8.50 -1.86 -0.59
CA HIS A 23 9.32 -3.05 -0.33
C HIS A 23 8.47 -4.27 -0.03
N LEU A 24 7.42 -4.11 0.77
CA LEU A 24 6.52 -5.22 1.11
C LEU A 24 5.75 -5.72 -0.10
N VAL A 25 5.27 -4.82 -0.94
CA VAL A 25 4.59 -5.18 -2.19
C VAL A 25 5.50 -6.01 -3.08
N LEU A 26 6.72 -5.54 -3.29
CA LEU A 26 7.68 -6.24 -4.15
C LEU A 26 8.09 -7.59 -3.55
N ALA A 27 8.18 -7.68 -2.24
CA ALA A 27 8.57 -8.91 -1.56
C ALA A 27 7.45 -9.98 -1.58
N HIS A 28 6.19 -9.56 -1.56
CA HIS A 28 5.05 -10.46 -1.42
C HIS A 28 4.20 -10.59 -2.68
N GLY A 29 4.65 -10.04 -3.79
CA GLY A 29 3.96 -10.22 -5.07
C GLY A 29 2.70 -9.39 -5.25
N GLY A 30 2.55 -8.29 -4.52
CA GLY A 30 1.45 -7.37 -4.70
C GLY A 30 1.63 -6.47 -5.93
N THR A 31 0.80 -5.45 -6.04
CA THR A 31 0.86 -4.50 -7.14
C THR A 31 1.39 -3.15 -6.67
N TRP A 32 2.39 -2.66 -7.37
CA TRP A 32 2.93 -1.31 -7.22
C TRP A 32 3.01 -0.72 -8.61
N THR A 33 1.92 -0.12 -9.05
CA THR A 33 1.79 0.31 -10.44
C THR A 33 1.59 1.80 -10.53
N ASP A 34 2.54 2.47 -11.15
CA ASP A 34 2.34 3.83 -11.62
C ASP A 34 1.30 3.77 -12.74
N ALA A 35 0.30 4.61 -12.64
CA ALA A 35 -0.82 4.53 -13.57
C ALA A 35 -0.43 5.10 -14.92
N GLU A 36 -0.02 4.23 -15.80
CA GLU A 36 0.20 4.58 -17.21
C GLU A 36 -1.11 4.55 -17.97
N ASN A 37 -2.20 4.21 -17.30
CA ASN A 37 -3.51 4.16 -17.94
C ASN A 37 -4.13 5.56 -18.03
N ALA A 38 -5.26 5.64 -18.71
CA ALA A 38 -5.92 6.91 -18.98
C ALA A 38 -6.43 7.63 -17.73
N THR A 39 -6.49 6.97 -16.58
CA THR A 39 -6.97 7.57 -15.35
C THR A 39 -5.90 8.40 -14.63
N GLY A 40 -4.62 8.13 -14.89
CA GLY A 40 -3.53 8.80 -14.20
C GLY A 40 -3.45 8.51 -12.71
N LEU A 41 -4.02 7.39 -12.26
CA LEU A 41 -4.03 7.01 -10.85
C LEU A 41 -2.95 5.99 -10.55
N PHE A 42 -2.36 6.11 -9.36
CA PHE A 42 -1.40 5.15 -8.84
C PHE A 42 -2.15 4.07 -8.05
N GLU A 43 -1.79 2.82 -8.24
CA GLU A 43 -2.43 1.70 -7.55
C GLU A 43 -1.45 0.92 -6.70
N VAL A 44 -1.84 0.65 -5.45
CA VAL A 44 -1.09 -0.20 -4.51
C VAL A 44 -2.00 -1.34 -4.10
N GLN A 45 -1.58 -2.57 -4.33
CA GLN A 45 -2.32 -3.75 -3.90
C GLN A 45 -1.44 -4.62 -3.01
N LEU A 46 -1.89 -4.86 -1.78
CA LEU A 46 -1.14 -5.66 -0.82
C LEU A 46 -2.12 -6.22 0.23
N ALA A 47 -1.92 -7.46 0.62
CA ALA A 47 -2.72 -8.11 1.66
C ALA A 47 -4.23 -8.10 1.38
N GLY A 48 -4.61 -8.15 0.11
CA GLY A 48 -6.01 -8.18 -0.30
C GLY A 48 -6.71 -6.82 -0.31
N LEU A 49 -5.99 -5.74 -0.06
CA LEU A 49 -6.52 -4.39 -0.09
C LEU A 49 -5.91 -3.59 -1.25
N VAL A 50 -6.71 -2.70 -1.82
CA VAL A 50 -6.27 -1.84 -2.92
C VAL A 50 -6.36 -0.38 -2.50
N GLY A 51 -5.24 0.34 -2.60
CA GLY A 51 -5.19 1.78 -2.40
C GLY A 51 -4.99 2.48 -3.73
N ILE A 52 -5.71 3.54 -3.98
CA ILE A 52 -5.64 4.30 -5.24
C ILE A 52 -5.56 5.78 -4.93
N GLY A 53 -4.73 6.48 -5.69
CA GLY A 53 -4.61 7.93 -5.57
C GLY A 53 -3.82 8.52 -6.72
N PRO A 54 -3.76 9.85 -6.82
CA PRO A 54 -3.03 10.52 -7.91
C PRO A 54 -1.51 10.39 -7.80
N SER A 55 -1.00 9.89 -6.69
CA SER A 55 0.43 9.66 -6.50
C SER A 55 0.65 8.45 -5.60
N ALA A 56 1.90 7.97 -5.53
CA ALA A 56 2.26 6.87 -4.64
C ALA A 56 1.89 7.19 -3.19
N ALA A 57 2.17 8.40 -2.73
CA ALA A 57 1.89 8.80 -1.35
C ALA A 57 0.40 8.75 -1.03
N THR A 58 -0.45 9.25 -1.93
CA THR A 58 -1.90 9.23 -1.72
C THR A 58 -2.47 7.83 -1.82
N ALA A 59 -1.95 7.00 -2.73
CA ALA A 59 -2.37 5.61 -2.85
C ALA A 59 -2.02 4.82 -1.58
N VAL A 60 -0.83 5.03 -1.03
CA VAL A 60 -0.42 4.40 0.23
C VAL A 60 -1.30 4.87 1.38
N ASP A 61 -1.62 6.16 1.44
CA ASP A 61 -2.50 6.69 2.47
C ASP A 61 -3.89 6.06 2.39
N ASP A 62 -4.44 5.92 1.19
CA ASP A 62 -5.72 5.26 0.99
C ASP A 62 -5.67 3.79 1.45
N TRP A 63 -4.60 3.09 1.10
CA TRP A 63 -4.38 1.72 1.54
C TRP A 63 -4.35 1.62 3.07
N LEU A 64 -3.63 2.54 3.72
CA LEU A 64 -3.53 2.58 5.18
C LEU A 64 -4.88 2.80 5.84
N GLN A 65 -5.70 3.68 5.31
CA GLN A 65 -7.02 3.94 5.84
C GLN A 65 -7.91 2.70 5.77
N GLN A 66 -7.85 1.98 4.65
CA GLN A 66 -8.59 0.73 4.50
C GLN A 66 -8.10 -0.35 5.45
N ALA A 67 -6.78 -0.46 5.63
CA ALA A 67 -6.19 -1.42 6.55
C ALA A 67 -6.65 -1.17 7.99
N LYS A 68 -6.65 0.08 8.40
CA LYS A 68 -7.10 0.46 9.75
C LYS A 68 -8.58 0.14 9.96
N LYS A 69 -9.42 0.37 8.97
CA LYS A 69 -10.83 0.03 9.04
C LYS A 69 -11.04 -1.49 9.14
N THR A 70 -10.22 -2.24 8.42
CA THR A 70 -10.32 -3.70 8.41
C THR A 70 -9.97 -4.29 9.77
N LEU A 71 -8.97 -3.74 10.45
CA LEU A 71 -8.56 -4.19 11.79
C LEU A 71 -9.39 -3.57 12.90
N GLY A 72 -9.89 -2.41 12.67
CA GLY A 72 -10.67 -1.68 13.65
C GLY A 72 -12.12 -2.00 13.62
#